data_73ee374cc610c241c06861300f3fe5bc
#
_entry.id   73ee374cc610c241c06861300f3fe5bc
#
_cell.length_a   1.000
_cell.length_b   1.000
_cell.length_c   1.000
_cell.angle_alpha   90.00
_cell.angle_beta   90.00
_cell.angle_gamma   90.00
#
_symmetry.space_group_name_H-M   'P 1'
#
loop_
_entity.id
_entity.type
_entity.pdbx_description
1 polymer ?
#
loop_
_entity_poly.entity_id
_entity_poly.type
_entity_poly.pdbx_seq_one_letter_code
_entity_poly.pdbx_strand_id
1 'polypeptide(L)'
;MKKYIIVLIAMAILLLCLCIYGWIKQESDKKQATTLQKDRIDAGNTIFSYYGKEAESFAESFDENVVYSLKYTRNRETAMNYTIEDKKLIREVFNALTKVRVTGETDQRTEDFQDILTFELPMGKSCTLVFEAGNLVVGDKVYKISDAEDLWALTTQIVLENEPEGHHENQHGDRHHE
;
A
#
# COMPACT_ATOMS: atom_id res chain seq x y z
N MET A 1 18.05 16.05 -53.00
CA MET A 1 17.45 14.82 -52.43
C MET A 1 18.40 14.05 -51.49
N LYS A 2 19.64 13.69 -51.86
CA LYS A 2 20.54 12.89 -50.96
C LYS A 2 20.82 13.53 -49.59
N LYS A 3 20.94 14.86 -49.49
CA LYS A 3 21.22 15.56 -48.20
C LYS A 3 20.06 15.43 -47.19
N TYR A 4 18.81 15.46 -47.63
CA TYR A 4 17.65 15.31 -46.76
C TYR A 4 17.50 13.89 -46.23
N ILE A 5 17.87 12.87 -47.00
CA ILE A 5 17.85 11.47 -46.60
C ILE A 5 18.85 11.24 -45.45
N ILE A 6 20.04 11.83 -45.54
CA ILE A 6 21.08 11.71 -44.48
C ILE A 6 20.59 12.35 -43.17
N VAL A 7 19.93 13.52 -43.23
CA VAL A 7 19.38 14.21 -42.07
C VAL A 7 18.27 13.37 -41.41
N LEU A 8 17.37 12.79 -42.22
CA LEU A 8 16.30 11.93 -41.71
C LEU A 8 16.83 10.67 -41.01
N ILE A 9 17.87 10.04 -41.59
CA ILE A 9 18.52 8.86 -40.98
C ILE A 9 19.18 9.25 -39.67
N ALA A 10 19.89 10.39 -39.61
CA ALA A 10 20.51 10.85 -38.36
C ALA A 10 19.49 11.14 -37.25
N MET A 11 18.36 11.78 -37.60
CA MET A 11 17.24 12.01 -36.66
C MET A 11 16.62 10.70 -36.16
N ALA A 12 16.42 9.72 -37.05
CA ALA A 12 15.88 8.41 -36.64
C ALA A 12 16.81 7.67 -35.69
N ILE A 13 18.12 7.70 -35.93
CA ILE A 13 19.12 7.09 -35.04
C ILE A 13 19.12 7.80 -33.67
N LEU A 14 19.05 9.13 -33.64
CA LEU A 14 19.02 9.89 -32.40
C LEU A 14 17.78 9.53 -31.53
N LEU A 15 16.60 9.46 -32.14
CA LEU A 15 15.37 9.05 -31.48
C LEU A 15 15.47 7.62 -30.92
N LEU A 16 16.04 6.71 -31.69
CA LEU A 16 16.23 5.32 -31.27
C LEU A 16 17.18 5.22 -30.05
N CYS A 17 18.27 6.00 -30.08
CA CYS A 17 19.19 6.09 -28.95
C CYS A 17 18.51 6.64 -27.66
N LEU A 18 17.66 7.67 -27.80
CA LEU A 18 16.91 8.24 -26.67
C LEU A 18 15.91 7.23 -26.10
N CYS A 19 15.22 6.47 -26.95
CA CYS A 19 14.30 5.41 -26.50
C CYS A 19 15.04 4.31 -25.75
N ILE A 20 16.17 3.84 -26.27
CA ILE A 20 16.99 2.80 -25.62
C ILE A 20 17.54 3.32 -24.28
N TYR A 21 18.02 4.55 -24.22
CA TYR A 21 18.52 5.15 -22.98
C TYR A 21 17.40 5.27 -21.94
N GLY A 22 16.21 5.73 -22.34
CA GLY A 22 15.05 5.80 -21.46
C GLY A 22 14.66 4.42 -20.90
N TRP A 23 14.67 3.39 -21.73
CA TRP A 23 14.36 2.02 -21.32
C TRP A 23 15.39 1.44 -20.34
N ILE A 24 16.69 1.62 -20.65
CA ILE A 24 17.79 1.17 -19.76
C ILE A 24 17.72 1.88 -18.40
N LYS A 25 17.46 3.19 -18.38
CA LYS A 25 17.31 3.96 -17.15
C LYS A 25 16.13 3.46 -16.31
N GLN A 26 14.98 3.26 -16.93
CA GLN A 26 13.78 2.75 -16.24
C GLN A 26 14.01 1.36 -15.64
N GLU A 27 14.73 0.47 -16.35
CA GLU A 27 15.06 -0.86 -15.83
C GLU A 27 16.07 -0.80 -14.69
N SER A 28 17.04 0.13 -14.75
CA SER A 28 18.00 0.36 -13.67
C SER A 28 17.31 0.88 -12.40
N ASP A 29 16.40 1.84 -12.56
CA ASP A 29 15.64 2.42 -11.44
C ASP A 29 14.74 1.35 -10.77
N LYS A 30 14.11 0.47 -11.58
CA LYS A 30 13.34 -0.67 -11.06
C LYS A 30 14.21 -1.66 -10.28
N LYS A 31 15.39 -2.03 -10.81
CA LYS A 31 16.31 -2.94 -10.12
C LYS A 31 16.81 -2.35 -8.81
N GLN A 32 17.11 -1.06 -8.80
CA GLN A 32 17.57 -0.37 -7.60
C GLN A 32 16.48 -0.29 -6.52
N ALA A 33 15.24 0.01 -6.92
CA ALA A 33 14.09 -0.01 -6.02
C ALA A 33 13.85 -1.42 -5.43
N THR A 34 13.92 -2.47 -6.26
CA THR A 34 13.76 -3.87 -5.81
C THR A 34 14.88 -4.29 -4.84
N THR A 35 16.13 -3.87 -5.09
CA THR A 35 17.26 -4.18 -4.19
C THR A 35 17.09 -3.48 -2.85
N LEU A 36 16.73 -2.18 -2.83
CA LEU A 36 16.47 -1.45 -1.61
C LEU A 36 15.29 -2.02 -0.81
N GLN A 37 14.28 -2.51 -1.50
CA GLN A 37 13.13 -3.17 -0.89
C GLN A 37 13.54 -4.51 -0.26
N LYS A 38 14.32 -5.32 -0.97
CA LYS A 38 14.86 -6.58 -0.47
C LYS A 38 15.72 -6.38 0.78
N ASP A 39 16.65 -5.42 0.77
CA ASP A 39 17.50 -5.10 1.91
C ASP A 39 16.69 -4.66 3.15
N ARG A 40 15.53 -4.01 2.95
CA ARG A 40 14.63 -3.64 4.05
C ARG A 40 13.91 -4.85 4.64
N ILE A 41 13.49 -5.80 3.80
CA ILE A 41 12.79 -7.02 4.22
C ILE A 41 13.76 -7.98 4.89
N ASP A 42 14.96 -8.13 4.38
CA ASP A 42 16.04 -8.97 4.94
C ASP A 42 16.53 -8.50 6.34
N ALA A 43 16.14 -7.29 6.77
CA ALA A 43 16.45 -6.81 8.13
C ALA A 43 15.72 -7.55 9.28
N GLY A 44 14.93 -8.58 8.98
CA GLY A 44 14.50 -9.63 9.92
C GLY A 44 13.38 -9.27 10.92
N ASN A 45 12.90 -8.01 10.94
CA ASN A 45 11.86 -7.55 11.87
C ASN A 45 10.69 -6.86 11.16
N THR A 46 10.48 -7.12 9.87
CA THR A 46 9.32 -6.59 9.17
C THR A 46 8.08 -7.38 9.53
N ILE A 47 6.92 -6.74 9.46
CA ILE A 47 5.64 -7.41 9.72
C ILE A 47 5.41 -8.62 8.81
N PHE A 48 5.93 -8.62 7.58
CA PHE A 48 5.75 -9.73 6.62
C PHE A 48 6.40 -11.03 7.10
N SER A 49 7.55 -10.97 7.79
CA SER A 49 8.23 -12.16 8.31
C SER A 49 7.41 -12.91 9.36
N TYR A 50 6.52 -12.22 10.05
CA TYR A 50 5.63 -12.83 11.04
C TYR A 50 4.44 -13.57 10.41
N TYR A 51 4.02 -13.21 9.20
CA TYR A 51 2.97 -13.90 8.44
C TYR A 51 3.49 -15.12 7.65
N GLY A 52 4.79 -15.35 7.65
CA GLY A 52 5.44 -16.50 7.03
C GLY A 52 5.85 -16.29 5.58
N LYS A 53 6.38 -17.35 4.97
CA LYS A 53 7.09 -17.31 3.68
C LYS A 53 6.26 -16.75 2.50
N GLU A 54 4.94 -16.93 2.51
CA GLU A 54 4.09 -16.42 1.43
C GLU A 54 4.01 -14.89 1.48
N ALA A 55 3.87 -14.32 2.68
CA ALA A 55 3.86 -12.87 2.87
C ALA A 55 5.25 -12.25 2.61
N GLU A 56 6.32 -12.93 3.02
CA GLU A 56 7.69 -12.51 2.68
C GLU A 56 7.90 -12.50 1.17
N SER A 57 7.55 -13.58 0.46
CA SER A 57 7.66 -13.67 -0.99
C SER A 57 6.81 -12.61 -1.71
N PHE A 58 5.62 -12.32 -1.20
CA PHE A 58 4.80 -11.22 -1.69
C PHE A 58 5.53 -9.89 -1.53
N ALA A 59 6.09 -9.62 -0.35
CA ALA A 59 6.78 -8.38 -0.08
C ALA A 59 8.07 -8.21 -0.91
N GLU A 60 8.84 -9.30 -1.12
CA GLU A 60 10.04 -9.30 -1.96
C GLU A 60 9.74 -9.04 -3.44
N SER A 61 8.62 -9.57 -3.94
CA SER A 61 8.22 -9.50 -5.34
C SER A 61 7.13 -8.47 -5.62
N PHE A 62 6.87 -7.56 -4.69
CA PHE A 62 5.79 -6.60 -4.82
C PHE A 62 5.91 -5.74 -6.09
N ASP A 63 4.85 -5.77 -6.89
CA ASP A 63 4.65 -4.88 -8.04
C ASP A 63 3.18 -4.43 -8.00
N GLU A 64 2.96 -3.13 -7.82
CA GLU A 64 1.62 -2.54 -7.76
C GLU A 64 0.81 -2.79 -9.04
N ASN A 65 1.47 -3.01 -10.18
CA ASN A 65 0.78 -3.31 -11.45
C ASN A 65 0.20 -4.73 -11.47
N VAL A 66 0.73 -5.64 -10.65
CA VAL A 66 0.25 -7.02 -10.50
C VAL A 66 -0.87 -7.10 -9.46
N VAL A 67 -0.88 -6.22 -8.47
CA VAL A 67 -1.96 -6.14 -7.47
C VAL A 67 -3.23 -5.62 -8.14
N TYR A 68 -4.35 -6.33 -8.06
CA TYR A 68 -5.62 -5.88 -8.63
C TYR A 68 -6.22 -4.73 -7.84
N SER A 69 -6.34 -4.93 -6.54
CA SER A 69 -6.86 -3.94 -5.61
C SER A 69 -6.28 -4.13 -4.21
N LEU A 70 -6.35 -3.10 -3.40
CA LEU A 70 -6.17 -3.16 -1.97
C LEU A 70 -7.52 -2.98 -1.30
N LYS A 71 -7.98 -3.97 -0.54
CA LYS A 71 -9.13 -3.84 0.33
C LYS A 71 -8.68 -3.42 1.72
N TYR A 72 -9.27 -2.36 2.21
CA TYR A 72 -9.11 -1.90 3.59
C TYR A 72 -10.43 -2.05 4.33
N THR A 73 -10.45 -2.87 5.37
CA THR A 73 -11.60 -3.01 6.27
C THR A 73 -11.26 -2.38 7.60
N ARG A 74 -12.07 -1.41 8.00
CA ARG A 74 -12.01 -0.79 9.32
C ARG A 74 -13.18 -1.28 10.14
N ASN A 75 -12.90 -2.08 11.16
CA ASN A 75 -13.90 -2.61 12.06
C ASN A 75 -13.88 -1.81 13.37
N ARG A 76 -14.99 -1.12 13.65
CA ARG A 76 -15.25 -0.37 14.88
C ARG A 76 -16.65 -0.79 15.36
N GLU A 77 -17.51 0.14 15.75
CA GLU A 77 -18.93 -0.14 15.99
C GLU A 77 -19.65 -0.66 14.74
N THR A 78 -19.23 -0.19 13.57
CA THR A 78 -19.71 -0.65 12.26
C THR A 78 -18.52 -0.96 11.38
N ALA A 79 -18.56 -2.10 10.67
CA ALA A 79 -17.53 -2.46 9.71
C ALA A 79 -17.67 -1.61 8.44
N MET A 80 -16.59 -0.94 8.06
CA MET A 80 -16.48 -0.17 6.82
C MET A 80 -15.48 -0.84 5.90
N ASN A 81 -15.80 -0.94 4.62
CA ASN A 81 -14.97 -1.58 3.61
C ASN A 81 -14.67 -0.60 2.49
N TYR A 82 -13.40 -0.44 2.17
CA TYR A 82 -12.89 0.41 1.11
C TYR A 82 -12.12 -0.44 0.09
N THR A 83 -12.35 -0.18 -1.21
CA THR A 83 -11.61 -0.84 -2.28
C THR A 83 -10.82 0.20 -3.05
N ILE A 84 -9.51 0.05 -3.05
CA ILE A 84 -8.54 0.96 -3.66
C ILE A 84 -7.98 0.29 -4.92
N GLU A 85 -8.12 0.93 -6.08
CA GLU A 85 -7.58 0.49 -7.36
C GLU A 85 -6.43 1.40 -7.84
N ASP A 86 -6.26 2.58 -7.22
CA ASP A 86 -5.16 3.50 -7.51
C ASP A 86 -3.82 2.85 -7.18
N LYS A 87 -3.05 2.56 -8.22
CA LYS A 87 -1.75 1.90 -8.11
C LYS A 87 -0.72 2.71 -7.33
N LYS A 88 -0.81 4.04 -7.37
CA LYS A 88 0.06 4.92 -6.60
C LYS A 88 -0.23 4.78 -5.11
N LEU A 89 -1.50 4.85 -4.71
CA LEU A 89 -1.90 4.70 -3.31
C LEU A 89 -1.62 3.29 -2.79
N ILE A 90 -1.85 2.24 -3.60
CA ILE A 90 -1.46 0.85 -3.26
C ILE A 90 0.03 0.76 -2.96
N ARG A 91 0.88 1.38 -3.79
CA ARG A 91 2.34 1.43 -3.58
C ARG A 91 2.70 2.22 -2.32
N GLU A 92 2.05 3.34 -2.06
CA GLU A 92 2.31 4.17 -0.88
C GLU A 92 1.98 3.41 0.41
N VAL A 93 0.83 2.72 0.46
CA VAL A 93 0.45 1.86 1.59
C VAL A 93 1.45 0.71 1.76
N PHE A 94 1.84 0.04 0.69
CA PHE A 94 2.85 -1.01 0.76
C PHE A 94 4.20 -0.49 1.28
N ASN A 95 4.67 0.65 0.80
CA ASN A 95 5.90 1.28 1.26
C ASN A 95 5.84 1.66 2.76
N ALA A 96 4.68 2.10 3.24
CA ALA A 96 4.47 2.36 4.66
C ALA A 96 4.56 1.05 5.47
N LEU A 97 3.91 -0.02 5.01
CA LEU A 97 3.98 -1.35 5.64
C LEU A 97 5.42 -1.90 5.73
N THR A 98 6.26 -1.67 4.73
CA THR A 98 7.67 -2.12 4.77
C THR A 98 8.52 -1.40 5.82
N LYS A 99 8.08 -0.24 6.32
CA LYS A 99 8.75 0.50 7.39
C LYS A 99 8.36 -0.02 8.78
N VAL A 100 7.18 -0.58 8.93
CA VAL A 100 6.67 -1.07 10.22
C VAL A 100 7.57 -2.15 10.78
N ARG A 101 7.89 -2.05 12.07
CA ARG A 101 8.77 -2.99 12.78
C ARG A 101 8.02 -3.61 13.94
N VAL A 102 8.24 -4.91 14.14
CA VAL A 102 7.75 -5.60 15.34
C VAL A 102 8.74 -5.36 16.48
N THR A 103 8.23 -4.93 17.62
CA THR A 103 9.06 -4.57 18.79
C THR A 103 8.92 -5.57 19.96
N GLY A 104 7.89 -6.40 19.94
CA GLY A 104 7.68 -7.42 20.96
C GLY A 104 6.28 -8.01 20.93
N GLU A 105 6.07 -9.11 21.64
CA GLU A 105 4.75 -9.74 21.86
C GLU A 105 3.98 -9.02 22.97
N THR A 106 2.64 -9.02 22.91
CA THR A 106 1.76 -8.43 23.92
C THR A 106 0.50 -9.27 24.06
N ASP A 107 -0.07 -9.28 25.27
CA ASP A 107 -1.34 -9.96 25.55
C ASP A 107 -2.55 -9.02 25.35
N GLN A 108 -2.31 -7.76 24.94
CA GLN A 108 -3.38 -6.79 24.73
C GLN A 108 -4.13 -7.11 23.44
N ARG A 109 -5.24 -7.78 23.56
CA ARG A 109 -6.16 -8.09 22.49
C ARG A 109 -7.45 -7.30 22.66
N THR A 110 -7.94 -6.66 21.59
CA THR A 110 -9.24 -6.00 21.58
C THR A 110 -9.91 -6.30 20.23
N GLU A 111 -10.94 -7.13 20.25
CA GLU A 111 -11.65 -7.52 19.03
C GLU A 111 -12.44 -6.37 18.39
N ASP A 112 -12.64 -5.27 19.14
CA ASP A 112 -13.52 -4.16 18.73
C ASP A 112 -12.86 -3.14 17.79
N PHE A 113 -11.53 -3.19 17.62
CA PHE A 113 -10.78 -2.18 16.87
C PHE A 113 -9.80 -2.84 15.89
N GLN A 114 -10.34 -3.35 14.79
CA GLN A 114 -9.54 -4.01 13.76
C GLN A 114 -9.38 -3.14 12.52
N ASP A 115 -8.17 -3.14 11.98
CA ASP A 115 -7.80 -2.61 10.67
C ASP A 115 -7.23 -3.77 9.85
N ILE A 116 -7.86 -4.10 8.71
CA ILE A 116 -7.48 -5.24 7.86
C ILE A 116 -7.11 -4.72 6.48
N LEU A 117 -5.91 -5.04 6.03
CA LEU A 117 -5.40 -4.71 4.70
C LEU A 117 -5.23 -6.00 3.90
N THR A 118 -5.92 -6.10 2.76
CA THR A 118 -5.86 -7.26 1.87
C THR A 118 -5.46 -6.84 0.46
N PHE A 119 -4.26 -7.22 0.03
CA PHE A 119 -3.81 -7.06 -1.36
C PHE A 119 -4.36 -8.22 -2.18
N GLU A 120 -5.20 -7.93 -3.16
CA GLU A 120 -5.76 -8.93 -4.08
C GLU A 120 -4.82 -9.15 -5.27
N LEU A 121 -4.45 -10.40 -5.49
CA LEU A 121 -3.47 -10.83 -6.47
C LEU A 121 -4.12 -11.70 -7.57
N PRO A 122 -3.43 -11.94 -8.70
CA PRO A 122 -3.88 -12.86 -9.74
C PRO A 122 -4.20 -14.25 -9.20
N MET A 123 -5.09 -14.96 -9.90
CA MET A 123 -5.51 -16.33 -9.59
C MET A 123 -6.16 -16.50 -8.21
N GLY A 124 -6.82 -15.47 -7.70
CA GLY A 124 -7.51 -15.50 -6.41
C GLY A 124 -6.61 -15.57 -5.18
N LYS A 125 -5.32 -15.29 -5.34
CA LYS A 125 -4.40 -15.15 -4.21
C LYS A 125 -4.59 -13.81 -3.52
N SER A 126 -4.22 -13.75 -2.25
CA SER A 126 -4.22 -12.50 -1.48
C SER A 126 -3.13 -12.49 -0.42
N CYS A 127 -2.69 -11.31 -0.02
CA CYS A 127 -1.89 -11.11 1.17
C CYS A 127 -2.68 -10.22 2.13
N THR A 128 -3.04 -10.78 3.30
CA THR A 128 -3.86 -10.10 4.30
C THR A 128 -3.06 -9.84 5.56
N LEU A 129 -3.11 -8.60 6.03
CA LEU A 129 -2.48 -8.14 7.27
C LEU A 129 -3.57 -7.62 8.19
N VAL A 130 -3.54 -8.03 9.45
CA VAL A 130 -4.54 -7.69 10.46
C VAL A 130 -3.88 -6.91 11.59
N PHE A 131 -4.51 -5.82 11.98
CA PHE A 131 -4.10 -5.00 13.12
C PHE A 131 -5.25 -4.85 14.10
N GLU A 132 -4.96 -4.90 15.40
CA GLU A 132 -5.92 -4.63 16.49
C GLU A 132 -5.36 -3.51 17.36
N ALA A 133 -6.12 -2.44 17.52
CA ALA A 133 -5.73 -1.27 18.32
C ALA A 133 -4.28 -0.81 18.04
N GLY A 134 -3.87 -0.84 16.78
CA GLY A 134 -2.53 -0.43 16.35
C GLY A 134 -1.43 -1.47 16.55
N ASN A 135 -1.75 -2.70 16.97
CA ASN A 135 -0.82 -3.82 17.08
C ASN A 135 -1.03 -4.82 15.94
N LEU A 136 0.02 -5.53 15.55
CA LEU A 136 -0.04 -6.57 14.53
C LEU A 136 -0.63 -7.86 15.10
N VAL A 137 -1.57 -8.50 14.38
CA VAL A 137 -2.17 -9.78 14.78
C VAL A 137 -1.75 -10.86 13.80
N VAL A 138 -1.20 -11.96 14.33
CA VAL A 138 -0.80 -13.14 13.55
C VAL A 138 -1.32 -14.40 14.25
N GLY A 139 -2.36 -15.00 13.71
CA GLY A 139 -3.04 -16.12 14.36
C GLY A 139 -3.62 -15.72 15.70
N ASP A 140 -3.18 -16.37 16.77
CA ASP A 140 -3.59 -16.11 18.15
C ASP A 140 -2.69 -15.10 18.89
N LYS A 141 -1.62 -14.64 18.25
CA LYS A 141 -0.62 -13.74 18.84
C LYS A 141 -0.80 -12.30 18.41
N VAL A 142 -0.47 -11.39 19.31
CA VAL A 142 -0.47 -9.95 19.09
C VAL A 142 0.93 -9.40 19.33
N TYR A 143 1.37 -8.52 18.45
CA TYR A 143 2.71 -7.94 18.50
C TYR A 143 2.65 -6.42 18.48
N LYS A 144 3.38 -5.79 19.40
CA LYS A 144 3.63 -4.34 19.35
C LYS A 144 4.43 -3.99 18.12
N ILE A 145 4.06 -2.88 17.50
CA ILE A 145 4.77 -2.36 16.32
C ILE A 145 5.24 -0.93 16.56
N SER A 146 6.25 -0.52 15.80
CA SER A 146 6.75 0.86 15.66
C SER A 146 6.81 1.27 14.20
N ASP A 147 7.11 2.53 13.95
CA ASP A 147 7.28 3.12 12.63
C ASP A 147 6.04 2.96 11.71
N ALA A 148 4.85 3.02 12.32
CA ALA A 148 3.56 2.82 11.66
C ALA A 148 2.79 4.12 11.39
N GLU A 149 3.34 5.30 11.69
CA GLU A 149 2.68 6.60 11.58
C GLU A 149 2.24 6.89 10.14
N ASP A 150 3.11 6.61 9.16
CA ASP A 150 2.79 6.79 7.74
C ASP A 150 1.63 5.87 7.32
N LEU A 151 1.58 4.65 7.83
CA LEU A 151 0.50 3.69 7.55
C LEU A 151 -0.83 4.22 8.08
N TRP A 152 -0.86 4.70 9.32
CA TRP A 152 -2.08 5.21 9.94
C TRP A 152 -2.55 6.52 9.29
N ALA A 153 -1.64 7.36 8.82
CA ALA A 153 -1.97 8.55 8.06
C ALA A 153 -2.67 8.18 6.73
N LEU A 154 -2.12 7.22 5.98
CA LEU A 154 -2.69 6.76 4.71
C LEU A 154 -4.05 6.08 4.90
N THR A 155 -4.21 5.21 5.90
CA THR A 155 -5.51 4.56 6.18
C THR A 155 -6.56 5.58 6.61
N THR A 156 -6.18 6.62 7.36
CA THR A 156 -7.08 7.73 7.71
C THR A 156 -7.49 8.52 6.47
N GLN A 157 -6.56 8.81 5.56
CA GLN A 157 -6.86 9.47 4.29
C GLN A 157 -7.86 8.65 3.46
N ILE A 158 -7.66 7.32 3.34
CA ILE A 158 -8.59 6.42 2.64
C ILE A 158 -10.01 6.56 3.21
N VAL A 159 -10.15 6.59 4.52
CA VAL A 159 -11.45 6.77 5.17
C VAL A 159 -12.07 8.11 4.80
N LEU A 160 -11.33 9.22 4.96
CA LEU A 160 -11.83 10.57 4.71
C LEU A 160 -12.24 10.80 3.25
N GLU A 161 -11.50 10.22 2.30
CA GLU A 161 -11.79 10.36 0.86
C GLU A 161 -13.00 9.52 0.41
N ASN A 162 -13.38 8.51 1.17
CA ASN A 162 -14.46 7.58 0.84
C ASN A 162 -15.64 7.65 1.80
N GLU A 163 -15.60 8.49 2.84
CA GLU A 163 -16.80 8.76 3.64
C GLU A 163 -17.84 9.48 2.76
N PRO A 164 -19.09 8.99 2.68
CA PRO A 164 -20.15 9.72 1.99
C PRO A 164 -20.29 11.08 2.68
N GLU A 165 -20.27 12.17 1.89
CA GLU A 165 -20.48 13.54 2.39
C GLU A 165 -21.69 13.55 3.33
N GLY A 166 -21.41 13.71 4.63
CA GLY A 166 -22.34 13.45 5.69
C GLY A 166 -23.57 14.33 5.59
N HIS A 167 -24.71 13.75 5.87
CA HIS A 167 -25.90 14.44 6.30
C HIS A 167 -25.55 15.45 7.42
N HIS A 168 -25.32 16.69 7.05
CA HIS A 168 -25.51 17.81 7.94
C HIS A 168 -27.01 17.85 8.26
N GLU A 169 -27.40 17.08 9.27
CA GLU A 169 -28.69 17.18 9.89
C GLU A 169 -28.80 18.61 10.45
N ASN A 170 -29.45 19.47 9.66
CA ASN A 170 -29.86 20.79 10.08
C ASN A 170 -30.80 20.60 11.28
N GLN A 171 -30.25 20.65 12.49
CA GLN A 171 -31.04 20.91 13.69
C GLN A 171 -31.55 22.36 13.60
N HIS A 172 -32.60 22.54 12.83
CA HIS A 172 -33.47 23.72 12.95
C HIS A 172 -34.21 23.56 14.27
N GLY A 173 -33.67 24.25 15.29
CA GLY A 173 -34.35 24.44 16.55
C GLY A 173 -35.66 25.16 16.37
N ASP A 174 -36.75 24.44 16.45
CA ASP A 174 -38.06 25.01 16.69
C ASP A 174 -38.09 25.63 18.08
N ARG A 175 -37.90 26.95 18.12
CA ARG A 175 -38.28 27.76 19.27
C ARG A 175 -39.78 28.01 19.15
N HIS A 176 -40.60 27.21 19.82
CA HIS A 176 -41.95 27.61 20.15
C HIS A 176 -41.93 28.56 21.34
N HIS A 177 -42.37 29.78 21.06
CA HIS A 177 -42.84 30.73 22.04
C HIS A 177 -44.23 30.30 22.52
N GLU A 178 -44.39 30.16 23.81
CA GLU A 178 -45.53 30.58 24.60
C GLU A 178 -45.13 30.88 26.05
#